data_0536b18d6a410ad05ed01cf34468cb6b
#
_entry.id   0536b18d6a410ad05ed01cf34468cb6b
#
_cell.length_a   1.000
_cell.length_b   1.000
_cell.length_c   1.000
_cell.angle_alpha   90.00
_cell.angle_beta   90.00
_cell.angle_gamma   90.00
#
_symmetry.space_group_name_H-M   'P 1'
#
loop_
_entity.id
_entity.type
_entity.pdbx_description
1 polymer ?
#
loop_
_entity_poly.entity_id
_entity_poly.type
_entity_poly.pdbx_seq_one_letter_code
_entity_poly.pdbx_strand_id
1 'polypeptide(L)'
;MSGSKYSFSLTTFSPSGELVQIKHALAAITAGATSLGIKATNGVVLATEKKMPSTLVEETSISKIQLLTDEIGITYSGMGPDFRVLTRMARKDTQVYYRTYQESIPCSQLVRETATTMQEFTQQGGVRPFGVSLLMAGYDANGPQLYQVDPSGSYFGWKASAIGKNMINAKTFLEKRYSEDMELEDAIHTAILTLKEGFD
;
A
#
# COMPACT_ATOMS: atom_id res chain seq x y z
N MET A 1 -5.75 -30.80 26.69
CA MET A 1 -5.63 -30.93 25.23
C MET A 1 -6.95 -30.51 24.60
N SER A 2 -7.10 -29.22 24.35
CA SER A 2 -8.26 -28.68 23.63
C SER A 2 -7.78 -28.30 22.23
N GLY A 3 -7.52 -29.33 21.43
CA GLY A 3 -7.07 -29.18 20.07
C GLY A 3 -8.24 -28.99 19.14
N SER A 4 -8.19 -27.89 18.41
CA SER A 4 -8.63 -27.78 17.02
C SER A 4 -10.13 -27.90 16.71
N LYS A 5 -10.99 -27.12 17.35
CA LYS A 5 -12.30 -26.81 16.77
C LYS A 5 -12.30 -25.59 15.82
N TYR A 6 -11.17 -24.95 15.61
CA TYR A 6 -11.04 -23.68 14.85
C TYR A 6 -10.13 -23.77 13.62
N SER A 7 -9.93 -24.97 13.09
CA SER A 7 -8.98 -25.20 11.99
C SER A 7 -9.45 -24.72 10.61
N PHE A 8 -10.65 -24.19 10.46
CA PHE A 8 -11.20 -23.78 9.16
C PHE A 8 -11.08 -22.28 8.85
N SER A 9 -10.92 -21.43 9.84
CA SER A 9 -10.64 -20.00 9.65
C SER A 9 -9.58 -19.56 10.64
N LEU A 10 -8.48 -18.99 10.14
CA LEU A 10 -7.42 -18.41 10.95
C LEU A 10 -7.81 -17.03 11.50
N THR A 11 -8.84 -16.42 10.95
CA THR A 11 -9.29 -15.06 11.28
C THR A 11 -10.68 -15.12 11.89
N THR A 12 -10.73 -15.08 13.23
CA THR A 12 -11.97 -15.06 14.02
C THR A 12 -11.99 -13.85 14.93
N PHE A 13 -13.18 -13.37 15.27
CA PHE A 13 -13.32 -12.31 16.27
C PHE A 13 -12.93 -12.81 17.67
N SER A 14 -12.15 -12.01 18.37
CA SER A 14 -11.92 -12.17 19.79
C SER A 14 -13.20 -11.80 20.58
N PRO A 15 -13.30 -12.17 21.87
CA PRO A 15 -14.41 -11.74 22.71
C PRO A 15 -14.58 -10.21 22.80
N SER A 16 -13.49 -9.45 22.55
CA SER A 16 -13.52 -7.98 22.48
C SER A 16 -13.92 -7.42 21.09
N GLY A 17 -14.23 -8.30 20.12
CA GLY A 17 -14.60 -7.89 18.76
C GLY A 17 -13.42 -7.53 17.85
N GLU A 18 -12.19 -7.86 18.25
CA GLU A 18 -10.99 -7.61 17.43
C GLU A 18 -10.64 -8.83 16.56
N LEU A 19 -10.14 -8.58 15.36
CA LEU A 19 -9.54 -9.58 14.49
C LEU A 19 -8.04 -9.66 14.76
N VAL A 20 -7.62 -10.61 15.58
CA VAL A 20 -6.23 -10.73 16.08
C VAL A 20 -5.23 -10.91 14.93
N GLN A 21 -5.58 -11.63 13.87
CA GLN A 21 -4.70 -11.85 12.72
C GLN A 21 -4.44 -10.55 11.92
N ILE A 22 -5.43 -9.66 11.83
CA ILE A 22 -5.23 -8.33 11.23
C ILE A 22 -4.28 -7.49 12.09
N LYS A 23 -4.40 -7.58 13.42
CA LYS A 23 -3.49 -6.88 14.34
C LYS A 23 -2.03 -7.35 14.17
N HIS A 24 -1.82 -8.66 14.00
CA HIS A 24 -0.50 -9.22 13.69
C HIS A 24 0.02 -8.77 12.32
N ALA A 25 -0.84 -8.71 11.31
CA ALA A 25 -0.47 -8.19 9.99
C ALA A 25 -0.06 -6.71 10.05
N LEU A 26 -0.80 -5.88 10.80
CA LEU A 26 -0.44 -4.47 11.02
C LEU A 26 0.90 -4.32 11.76
N ALA A 27 1.20 -5.18 12.72
CA ALA A 27 2.50 -5.18 13.40
C ALA A 27 3.66 -5.48 12.44
N ALA A 28 3.47 -6.40 11.49
CA ALA A 28 4.46 -6.69 10.45
C ALA A 28 4.68 -5.47 9.52
N ILE A 29 3.62 -4.71 9.24
CA ILE A 29 3.70 -3.51 8.41
C ILE A 29 4.47 -2.39 9.11
N THR A 30 4.20 -2.15 10.40
CA THR A 30 4.90 -1.12 11.18
C THR A 30 6.38 -1.40 11.36
N ALA A 31 6.82 -2.64 11.20
CA ALA A 31 8.24 -3.02 11.18
C ALA A 31 8.88 -2.87 9.79
N GLY A 32 8.06 -2.69 8.75
CA GLY A 32 8.52 -2.56 7.36
C GLY A 32 9.15 -1.19 7.07
N ALA A 33 9.94 -1.12 5.99
CA ALA A 33 10.54 0.12 5.51
C ALA A 33 9.47 1.16 5.17
N THR A 34 9.76 2.42 5.46
CA THR A 34 8.84 3.53 5.24
C THR A 34 8.54 3.72 3.75
N SER A 35 7.28 3.86 3.44
CA SER A 35 6.80 4.31 2.13
C SER A 35 5.81 5.45 2.33
N LEU A 36 5.80 6.40 1.40
CA LEU A 36 4.90 7.53 1.47
C LEU A 36 4.37 7.91 0.08
N GLY A 37 3.28 8.63 0.08
CA GLY A 37 2.68 9.21 -1.11
C GLY A 37 2.20 10.62 -0.86
N ILE A 38 2.32 11.48 -1.87
CA ILE A 38 1.89 12.88 -1.84
C ILE A 38 1.12 13.17 -3.13
N LYS A 39 -0.09 13.67 -2.98
CA LYS A 39 -0.90 14.13 -4.11
C LYS A 39 -0.62 15.61 -4.35
N ALA A 40 -0.08 15.92 -5.53
CA ALA A 40 0.10 17.27 -6.02
C ALA A 40 -1.02 17.67 -6.99
N THR A 41 -1.05 18.92 -7.41
CA THR A 41 -2.06 19.43 -8.36
C THR A 41 -1.95 18.77 -9.74
N ASN A 42 -0.74 18.47 -10.18
CA ASN A 42 -0.41 17.97 -11.52
C ASN A 42 0.17 16.55 -11.53
N GLY A 43 0.05 15.80 -10.41
CA GLY A 43 0.52 14.43 -10.33
C GLY A 43 0.52 13.85 -8.92
N VAL A 44 1.06 12.65 -8.78
CA VAL A 44 1.22 11.98 -7.48
C VAL A 44 2.63 11.43 -7.37
N VAL A 45 3.25 11.64 -6.21
CA VAL A 45 4.57 11.10 -5.88
C VAL A 45 4.41 9.89 -4.96
N LEU A 46 5.06 8.80 -5.31
CA LEU A 46 5.33 7.68 -4.42
C LEU A 46 6.82 7.62 -4.12
N ALA A 47 7.16 7.55 -2.86
CA ALA A 47 8.55 7.42 -2.42
C ALA A 47 8.67 6.33 -1.35
N THR A 48 9.78 5.62 -1.35
CA THR A 48 10.00 4.54 -0.41
C THR A 48 11.47 4.41 -0.05
N GLU A 49 11.73 4.03 1.20
CA GLU A 49 13.06 3.63 1.63
C GLU A 49 13.43 2.28 1.00
N LYS A 50 14.60 2.22 0.38
CA LYS A 50 15.18 1.00 -0.18
C LYS A 50 16.35 0.57 0.67
N LYS A 51 16.12 -0.37 1.58
CA LYS A 51 17.15 -0.90 2.46
C LYS A 51 17.86 -2.08 1.81
N MET A 52 19.15 -1.95 1.61
CA MET A 52 19.99 -3.02 1.09
C MET A 52 20.40 -3.96 2.23
N PRO A 53 20.09 -5.26 2.17
CA PRO A 53 20.48 -6.22 3.22
C PRO A 53 21.98 -6.48 3.25
N SER A 54 22.68 -6.29 2.13
CA SER A 54 24.14 -6.44 1.99
C SER A 54 24.61 -5.60 0.81
N THR A 55 25.87 -5.16 0.86
CA THR A 55 26.55 -4.49 -0.27
C THR A 55 26.75 -5.41 -1.48
N LEU A 56 26.61 -6.72 -1.29
CA LEU A 56 26.70 -7.73 -2.36
C LEU A 56 25.40 -7.97 -3.10
N VAL A 57 24.28 -7.38 -2.64
CA VAL A 57 22.99 -7.47 -3.34
C VAL A 57 22.96 -6.47 -4.48
N GLU A 58 22.53 -6.93 -5.63
CA GLU A 58 22.33 -6.08 -6.80
C GLU A 58 21.11 -5.17 -6.59
N GLU A 59 21.36 -3.88 -6.53
CA GLU A 59 20.35 -2.87 -6.20
C GLU A 59 19.14 -2.88 -7.16
N THR A 60 19.38 -3.11 -8.43
CA THR A 60 18.37 -3.16 -9.49
C THR A 60 17.37 -4.30 -9.32
N SER A 61 17.77 -5.37 -8.59
CA SER A 61 16.90 -6.51 -8.31
C SER A 61 15.80 -6.24 -7.28
N ILE A 62 15.93 -5.16 -6.50
CA ILE A 62 14.95 -4.76 -5.49
C ILE A 62 14.05 -3.68 -6.06
N SER A 63 12.79 -4.01 -6.31
CA SER A 63 11.77 -3.08 -6.78
C SER A 63 10.64 -2.96 -5.77
N LYS A 64 10.57 -1.82 -5.09
CA LYS A 64 9.53 -1.52 -4.10
C LYS A 64 8.38 -0.68 -4.65
N ILE A 65 8.61 -0.01 -5.77
CA ILE A 65 7.58 0.72 -6.52
C ILE A 65 7.38 -0.02 -7.85
N GLN A 66 6.14 -0.28 -8.20
CA GLN A 66 5.80 -0.96 -9.44
C GLN A 66 4.64 -0.25 -10.15
N LEU A 67 4.65 -0.30 -11.48
CA LEU A 67 3.53 0.13 -12.28
C LEU A 67 2.53 -1.03 -12.45
N LEU A 68 1.26 -0.72 -12.27
CA LEU A 68 0.12 -1.61 -12.55
C LEU A 68 -0.40 -1.36 -13.96
N THR A 69 -0.48 -0.08 -14.35
CA THR A 69 -0.73 0.43 -15.70
C THR A 69 0.22 1.59 -15.95
N ASP A 70 0.17 2.21 -17.14
CA ASP A 70 0.95 3.41 -17.44
C ASP A 70 0.53 4.61 -16.56
N GLU A 71 -0.67 4.58 -15.99
CA GLU A 71 -1.27 5.65 -15.20
C GLU A 71 -1.36 5.36 -13.70
N ILE A 72 -1.10 4.10 -13.27
CA ILE A 72 -1.26 3.67 -11.87
C ILE A 72 0.01 3.01 -11.37
N GLY A 73 0.57 3.59 -10.31
CA GLY A 73 1.71 3.04 -9.57
C GLY A 73 1.30 2.53 -8.18
N ILE A 74 2.08 1.60 -7.65
CA ILE A 74 1.86 1.00 -6.34
C ILE A 74 3.18 0.86 -5.57
N THR A 75 3.13 1.12 -4.27
CA THR A 75 4.21 0.81 -3.32
C THR A 75 3.63 0.21 -2.05
N TYR A 76 4.47 -0.33 -1.20
CA TYR A 76 4.05 -1.06 -0.01
C TYR A 76 4.97 -0.81 1.18
N SER A 77 4.46 -1.18 2.35
CA SER A 77 5.25 -1.48 3.54
C SER A 77 4.81 -2.82 4.12
N GLY A 78 5.77 -3.61 4.63
CA GLY A 78 5.52 -4.96 5.15
C GLY A 78 6.22 -6.04 4.34
N MET A 79 5.52 -7.16 4.09
CA MET A 79 6.08 -8.36 3.46
C MET A 79 6.17 -8.24 1.94
N GLY A 80 7.38 -8.16 1.39
CA GLY A 80 7.63 -8.08 -0.06
C GLY A 80 7.03 -9.21 -0.90
N PRO A 81 7.10 -10.49 -0.49
CA PRO A 81 6.46 -11.59 -1.21
C PRO A 81 4.94 -11.40 -1.37
N ASP A 82 4.26 -10.95 -0.32
CA ASP A 82 2.82 -10.67 -0.36
C ASP A 82 2.49 -9.52 -1.34
N PHE A 83 3.33 -8.48 -1.34
CA PHE A 83 3.21 -7.39 -2.31
C PHE A 83 3.30 -7.87 -3.76
N ARG A 84 4.23 -8.78 -4.06
CA ARG A 84 4.37 -9.33 -5.42
C ARG A 84 3.15 -10.12 -5.87
N VAL A 85 2.51 -10.85 -4.96
CA VAL A 85 1.27 -11.56 -5.26
C VAL A 85 0.15 -10.57 -5.59
N LEU A 86 -0.06 -9.57 -4.74
CA LEU A 86 -1.08 -8.53 -4.95
C LEU A 86 -0.84 -7.74 -6.23
N THR A 87 0.40 -7.37 -6.53
CA THR A 87 0.75 -6.67 -7.78
C THR A 87 0.40 -7.50 -9.01
N ARG A 88 0.65 -8.82 -8.97
CA ARG A 88 0.28 -9.71 -10.07
C ARG A 88 -1.22 -9.82 -10.25
N MET A 89 -1.97 -9.92 -9.15
CA MET A 89 -3.42 -9.98 -9.18
C MET A 89 -4.00 -8.66 -9.72
N ALA A 90 -3.56 -7.52 -9.19
CA ALA A 90 -3.99 -6.21 -9.67
C ALA A 90 -3.71 -6.00 -11.17
N ARG A 91 -2.52 -6.39 -11.65
CA ARG A 91 -2.19 -6.35 -13.10
C ARG A 91 -3.13 -7.22 -13.93
N LYS A 92 -3.50 -8.39 -13.42
CA LYS A 92 -4.48 -9.25 -14.09
C LYS A 92 -5.83 -8.55 -14.19
N ASP A 93 -6.29 -7.93 -13.12
CA ASP A 93 -7.57 -7.23 -13.06
C ASP A 93 -7.59 -6.04 -14.04
N THR A 94 -6.48 -5.28 -14.15
CA THR A 94 -6.37 -4.21 -15.16
C THR A 94 -6.54 -4.73 -16.58
N GLN A 95 -5.97 -5.89 -16.89
CA GLN A 95 -6.07 -6.48 -18.22
C GLN A 95 -7.45 -7.07 -18.52
N VAL A 96 -8.12 -7.62 -17.51
CA VAL A 96 -9.52 -8.08 -17.64
C VAL A 96 -10.42 -6.89 -17.91
N TYR A 97 -10.25 -5.79 -17.18
CA TYR A 97 -11.01 -4.56 -17.41
C TYR A 97 -10.79 -4.01 -18.83
N TYR A 98 -9.51 -3.89 -19.24
CA TYR A 98 -9.17 -3.40 -20.57
C TYR A 98 -9.78 -4.24 -21.69
N ARG A 99 -9.77 -5.57 -21.55
CA ARG A 99 -10.41 -6.46 -22.55
C ARG A 99 -11.91 -6.25 -22.66
N THR A 100 -12.56 -5.92 -21.56
CA THR A 100 -14.02 -5.77 -21.50
C THR A 100 -14.46 -4.41 -22.02
N TYR A 101 -13.76 -3.35 -21.62
CA TYR A 101 -14.19 -1.96 -21.85
C TYR A 101 -13.35 -1.20 -22.87
N GLN A 102 -12.21 -1.76 -23.31
CA GLN A 102 -11.25 -1.14 -24.25
C GLN A 102 -10.71 0.22 -23.77
N GLU A 103 -10.66 0.41 -22.45
CA GLU A 103 -10.10 1.58 -21.79
C GLU A 103 -9.33 1.20 -20.52
N SER A 104 -8.47 2.07 -20.04
CA SER A 104 -7.74 1.87 -18.79
C SER A 104 -8.69 1.87 -17.59
N ILE A 105 -8.44 0.98 -16.64
CA ILE A 105 -9.24 0.92 -15.41
C ILE A 105 -9.06 2.21 -14.59
N PRO A 106 -10.12 2.85 -14.10
CA PRO A 106 -10.01 3.97 -13.17
C PRO A 106 -9.28 3.58 -11.89
N CYS A 107 -8.44 4.48 -11.37
CA CYS A 107 -7.65 4.21 -10.15
C CYS A 107 -8.54 3.78 -8.98
N SER A 108 -9.64 4.47 -8.73
CA SER A 108 -10.57 4.16 -7.64
C SER A 108 -11.20 2.77 -7.75
N GLN A 109 -11.46 2.29 -8.96
CA GLN A 109 -12.01 0.96 -9.18
C GLN A 109 -10.96 -0.12 -8.90
N LEU A 110 -9.72 0.05 -9.39
CA LEU A 110 -8.64 -0.90 -9.12
C LEU A 110 -8.33 -0.99 -7.62
N VAL A 111 -8.36 0.14 -6.92
CA VAL A 111 -8.22 0.18 -5.45
C VAL A 111 -9.29 -0.64 -4.77
N ARG A 112 -10.55 -0.51 -5.21
CA ARG A 112 -11.68 -1.29 -4.66
C ARG A 112 -11.51 -2.78 -4.90
N GLU A 113 -11.12 -3.20 -6.09
CA GLU A 113 -10.89 -4.61 -6.43
C GLU A 113 -9.74 -5.19 -5.61
N THR A 114 -8.64 -4.44 -5.48
CA THR A 114 -7.50 -4.83 -4.64
C THR A 114 -7.92 -4.96 -3.16
N ALA A 115 -8.67 -4.01 -2.64
CA ALA A 115 -9.18 -4.04 -1.27
C ALA A 115 -10.13 -5.22 -1.04
N THR A 116 -10.99 -5.54 -2.00
CA THR A 116 -11.87 -6.72 -1.96
C THR A 116 -11.05 -8.01 -1.87
N THR A 117 -10.02 -8.15 -2.69
CA THR A 117 -9.09 -9.29 -2.64
C THR A 117 -8.44 -9.41 -1.27
N MET A 118 -7.95 -8.31 -0.69
CA MET A 118 -7.35 -8.32 0.65
C MET A 118 -8.35 -8.71 1.74
N GLN A 119 -9.60 -8.22 1.64
CA GLN A 119 -10.67 -8.57 2.57
C GLN A 119 -11.04 -10.05 2.50
N GLU A 120 -11.13 -10.62 1.30
CA GLU A 120 -11.42 -12.05 1.12
C GLU A 120 -10.43 -12.94 1.87
N PHE A 121 -9.15 -12.59 1.88
CA PHE A 121 -8.10 -13.29 2.61
C PHE A 121 -8.22 -13.16 4.14
N THR A 122 -9.03 -12.24 4.65
CA THR A 122 -9.36 -12.16 6.08
C THR A 122 -10.51 -13.09 6.49
N GLN A 123 -11.30 -13.56 5.52
CA GLN A 123 -12.53 -14.32 5.78
C GLN A 123 -12.47 -15.75 5.26
N GLN A 124 -11.67 -16.04 4.22
CA GLN A 124 -11.55 -17.39 3.67
C GLN A 124 -10.83 -18.34 4.62
N GLY A 125 -11.30 -19.59 4.67
CA GLY A 125 -10.62 -20.65 5.42
C GLY A 125 -9.30 -21.07 4.78
N GLY A 126 -8.30 -21.40 5.61
CA GLY A 126 -7.01 -21.92 5.15
C GLY A 126 -6.02 -20.89 4.64
N VAL A 127 -6.37 -19.59 4.67
CA VAL A 127 -5.48 -18.49 4.28
C VAL A 127 -5.28 -17.52 5.44
N ARG A 128 -4.20 -16.76 5.40
CA ARG A 128 -3.94 -15.66 6.32
C ARG A 128 -4.15 -14.30 5.63
N PRO A 129 -4.38 -13.22 6.38
CA PRO A 129 -4.35 -11.87 5.84
C PRO A 129 -3.01 -11.54 5.22
N PHE A 130 -3.00 -10.64 4.24
CA PHE A 130 -1.77 -10.08 3.67
C PHE A 130 -1.02 -9.24 4.70
N GLY A 131 0.27 -9.44 4.82
CA GLY A 131 1.14 -8.68 5.73
C GLY A 131 1.69 -7.41 5.09
N VAL A 132 0.86 -6.67 4.35
CA VAL A 132 1.25 -5.43 3.67
C VAL A 132 0.15 -4.38 3.76
N SER A 133 0.53 -3.12 3.87
CA SER A 133 -0.27 -1.98 3.46
C SER A 133 0.26 -1.44 2.13
N LEU A 134 -0.64 -0.98 1.30
CA LEU A 134 -0.36 -0.47 -0.03
C LEU A 134 -0.62 1.02 -0.09
N LEU A 135 0.20 1.74 -0.85
CA LEU A 135 -0.13 3.06 -1.38
C LEU A 135 -0.27 2.92 -2.89
N MET A 136 -1.44 3.28 -3.39
CA MET A 136 -1.79 3.24 -4.80
C MET A 136 -2.00 4.67 -5.29
N ALA A 137 -1.24 5.06 -6.29
CA ALA A 137 -1.28 6.39 -6.89
C ALA A 137 -1.70 6.29 -8.35
N GLY A 138 -2.59 7.13 -8.77
CA GLY A 138 -3.04 7.17 -10.16
C GLY A 138 -3.35 8.58 -10.64
N TYR A 139 -3.37 8.72 -11.94
CA TYR A 139 -3.82 9.92 -12.62
C TYR A 139 -4.77 9.52 -13.74
N ASP A 140 -6.03 9.88 -13.61
CA ASP A 140 -7.06 9.58 -14.59
C ASP A 140 -7.92 10.82 -14.91
N ALA A 141 -9.05 10.64 -15.59
CA ALA A 141 -9.95 11.73 -15.93
C ALA A 141 -10.44 12.57 -14.73
N ASN A 142 -10.37 12.00 -13.52
CA ASN A 142 -10.71 12.69 -12.27
C ASN A 142 -9.50 13.41 -11.63
N GLY A 143 -8.36 13.42 -12.32
CA GLY A 143 -7.12 14.01 -11.85
C GLY A 143 -6.27 13.09 -10.98
N PRO A 144 -5.33 13.65 -10.20
CA PRO A 144 -4.43 12.89 -9.35
C PRO A 144 -5.19 12.25 -8.18
N GLN A 145 -4.89 10.99 -7.88
CA GLN A 145 -5.50 10.22 -6.81
C GLN A 145 -4.45 9.44 -6.03
N LEU A 146 -4.61 9.41 -4.71
CA LEU A 146 -3.77 8.64 -3.81
C LEU A 146 -4.65 7.89 -2.82
N TYR A 147 -4.48 6.58 -2.75
CA TYR A 147 -5.21 5.70 -1.84
C TYR A 147 -4.25 4.88 -0.99
N GLN A 148 -4.66 4.59 0.23
CA GLN A 148 -4.04 3.60 1.09
C GLN A 148 -5.00 2.43 1.27
N VAL A 149 -4.48 1.20 1.14
CA VAL A 149 -5.23 -0.05 1.35
C VAL A 149 -4.53 -0.83 2.45
N ASP A 150 -5.29 -1.21 3.48
CA ASP A 150 -4.79 -1.94 4.64
C ASP A 150 -5.15 -3.44 4.58
N PRO A 151 -4.51 -4.31 5.38
CA PRO A 151 -4.78 -5.75 5.39
C PRO A 151 -6.23 -6.14 5.64
N SER A 152 -7.00 -5.30 6.30
CA SER A 152 -8.44 -5.52 6.53
C SER A 152 -9.31 -5.38 5.29
N GLY A 153 -8.74 -4.85 4.19
CA GLY A 153 -9.49 -4.42 3.02
C GLY A 153 -10.09 -3.01 3.14
N SER A 154 -9.82 -2.30 4.24
CA SER A 154 -10.17 -0.89 4.35
C SER A 154 -9.29 -0.05 3.45
N TYR A 155 -9.88 0.94 2.79
CA TYR A 155 -9.15 1.90 1.96
C TYR A 155 -9.73 3.29 2.08
N PHE A 156 -8.86 4.29 1.97
CA PHE A 156 -9.20 5.70 2.00
C PHE A 156 -8.38 6.47 0.98
N GLY A 157 -8.97 7.53 0.42
CA GLY A 157 -8.25 8.53 -0.36
C GLY A 157 -7.49 9.47 0.57
N TRP A 158 -6.26 9.84 0.19
CA TRP A 158 -5.38 10.69 0.97
C TRP A 158 -4.86 11.86 0.14
N LYS A 159 -4.66 12.98 0.79
CA LYS A 159 -3.86 14.11 0.23
C LYS A 159 -2.37 13.77 0.32
N ALA A 160 -1.94 13.25 1.46
CA ALA A 160 -0.62 12.67 1.68
C ALA A 160 -0.72 11.61 2.77
N SER A 161 0.06 10.53 2.67
CA SER A 161 0.10 9.48 3.68
C SER A 161 1.46 8.81 3.72
N ALA A 162 1.77 8.21 4.86
CA ALA A 162 2.94 7.38 5.06
C ALA A 162 2.56 6.08 5.76
N ILE A 163 3.26 4.99 5.42
CA ILE A 163 3.09 3.65 5.98
C ILE A 163 4.45 3.07 6.39
N GLY A 164 4.44 2.13 7.31
CA GLY A 164 5.63 1.44 7.77
C GLY A 164 6.28 2.07 9.00
N LYS A 165 7.58 1.81 9.16
CA LYS A 165 8.37 2.35 10.26
C LYS A 165 8.35 3.88 10.23
N ASN A 166 8.26 4.52 11.40
CA ASN A 166 8.20 5.97 11.52
C ASN A 166 7.00 6.67 10.85
N MET A 167 5.94 5.93 10.48
CA MET A 167 4.76 6.50 9.80
C MET A 167 4.10 7.67 10.58
N ILE A 168 4.17 7.65 11.92
CA ILE A 168 3.57 8.71 12.75
C ILE A 168 4.36 10.01 12.56
N ASN A 169 5.69 9.95 12.65
CA ASN A 169 6.55 11.12 12.47
C ASN A 169 6.46 11.63 11.03
N ALA A 170 6.47 10.72 10.06
CA ALA A 170 6.34 11.06 8.65
C ALA A 170 4.99 11.78 8.36
N LYS A 171 3.88 11.28 8.90
CA LYS A 171 2.57 11.93 8.76
C LYS A 171 2.54 13.31 9.42
N THR A 172 3.08 13.44 10.63
CA THR A 172 3.18 14.73 11.30
C THR A 172 4.02 15.75 10.52
N PHE A 173 5.10 15.29 9.88
CA PHE A 173 5.91 16.14 9.02
C PHE A 173 5.15 16.56 7.76
N LEU A 174 4.45 15.61 7.12
CA LEU A 174 3.61 15.87 5.93
C LEU A 174 2.46 16.85 6.26
N GLU A 175 1.79 16.71 7.40
CA GLU A 175 0.73 17.64 7.84
C GLU A 175 1.21 19.08 7.93
N LYS A 176 2.47 19.31 8.34
CA LYS A 176 3.08 20.63 8.46
C LYS A 176 3.52 21.22 7.11
N ARG A 177 3.83 20.38 6.14
CA ARG A 177 4.45 20.78 4.86
C ARG A 177 3.51 20.72 3.68
N TYR A 178 2.42 19.95 3.79
CA TYR A 178 1.47 19.79 2.70
C TYR A 178 0.69 21.07 2.44
N SER A 179 0.56 21.43 1.16
CA SER A 179 -0.33 22.46 0.66
C SER A 179 -1.16 21.91 -0.51
N GLU A 180 -2.41 22.32 -0.63
CA GLU A 180 -3.27 21.89 -1.74
C GLU A 180 -2.81 22.43 -3.10
N ASP A 181 -2.07 23.56 -3.10
CA ASP A 181 -1.51 24.17 -4.31
C ASP A 181 -0.14 23.61 -4.72
N MET A 182 0.34 22.59 -3.98
CA MET A 182 1.65 21.99 -4.20
C MET A 182 1.75 21.39 -5.61
N GLU A 183 2.81 21.74 -6.34
CA GLU A 183 3.15 21.13 -7.63
C GLU A 183 4.02 19.87 -7.43
N LEU A 184 4.18 19.11 -8.50
CA LEU A 184 4.88 17.82 -8.47
C LEU A 184 6.33 17.96 -7.98
N GLU A 185 7.06 19.00 -8.39
CA GLU A 185 8.45 19.22 -7.95
C GLU A 185 8.55 19.47 -6.44
N ASP A 186 7.65 20.27 -5.89
CA ASP A 186 7.59 20.53 -4.45
C ASP A 186 7.20 19.26 -3.68
N ALA A 187 6.28 18.44 -4.24
CA ALA A 187 5.91 17.17 -3.68
C ALA A 187 7.08 16.17 -3.65
N ILE A 188 7.90 16.12 -4.71
CA ILE A 188 9.12 15.31 -4.76
C ILE A 188 10.11 15.75 -3.68
N HIS A 189 10.36 17.05 -3.58
CA HIS A 189 11.26 17.60 -2.57
C HIS A 189 10.78 17.30 -1.15
N THR A 190 9.49 17.50 -0.89
CA THR A 190 8.85 17.18 0.41
C THR A 190 8.92 15.70 0.73
N ALA A 191 8.75 14.83 -0.26
CA ALA A 191 8.86 13.37 -0.08
C ALA A 191 10.27 12.96 0.35
N ILE A 192 11.30 13.51 -0.31
CA ILE A 192 12.70 13.24 0.02
C ILE A 192 13.02 13.73 1.44
N LEU A 193 12.60 14.94 1.80
CA LEU A 193 12.81 15.49 3.14
C LEU A 193 12.10 14.64 4.21
N THR A 194 10.87 14.21 3.95
CA THR A 194 10.11 13.38 4.88
C THR A 194 10.78 12.04 5.13
N LEU A 195 11.32 11.39 4.08
CA LEU A 195 12.09 10.16 4.24
C LEU A 195 13.39 10.42 5.00
N LYS A 196 14.09 11.51 4.69
CA LYS A 196 15.36 11.86 5.35
C LYS A 196 15.20 12.08 6.85
N GLU A 197 14.11 12.70 7.30
CA GLU A 197 13.80 12.86 8.74
C GLU A 197 13.62 11.51 9.47
N GLY A 198 13.34 10.44 8.75
CA GLY A 198 13.21 9.08 9.27
C GLY A 198 14.50 8.27 9.26
N PHE A 199 15.59 8.79 8.68
CA PHE A 199 16.91 8.17 8.70
C PHE A 199 17.71 8.67 9.92
N ASP A 200 17.86 7.81 10.92
CA ASP A 200 18.84 7.91 11.99
C ASP A 200 19.99 6.95 11.76
#